data_0a2b4f0c9b5c680d7bcad56b2b4e4b5e
#
_entry.id   0a2b4f0c9b5c680d7bcad56b2b4e4b5e
#
_cell.length_a   1.000
_cell.length_b   1.000
_cell.length_c   1.000
_cell.angle_alpha   90.00
_cell.angle_beta   90.00
_cell.angle_gamma   90.00
#
_symmetry.space_group_name_H-M   'P 1'
#
loop_
_entity.id
_entity.type
_entity.pdbx_description
1 polymer ?
#
loop_
_entity_poly.entity_id
_entity_poly.type
_entity_poly.pdbx_seq_one_letter_code
_entity_poly.pdbx_strand_id
1 'polypeptide(L)'
;GVIVDNNEEILGKCVILTTGTYLESRTLRGHSFKIEGPDGQKAAHGLSKQLNDLGLNIRRLKTGTPPRIYRDSVDFSKMEVQPGTDDKLAFSYSTDIYMDIKDQHLCYLIHTSDETKKIIVENLEKSAMYGGVVEGIGPRYCPSIEDKIVKFSDKERHQLFVEPESVELDTVYLQGFSTSMPEDVQLKM
;
A
#
# COMPACT_ATOMS: atom_id res chain seq x y z
N GLY A 1 15.51 19.67 19.25
CA GLY A 1 15.63 20.23 17.91
C GLY A 1 16.11 19.21 16.90
N VAL A 2 16.26 19.63 15.67
CA VAL A 2 16.77 18.83 14.55
C VAL A 2 17.80 19.61 13.75
N ILE A 3 18.70 18.92 13.08
CA ILE A 3 19.63 19.50 12.11
C ILE A 3 19.17 19.02 10.73
N VAL A 4 18.96 19.96 9.80
CA VAL A 4 18.54 19.67 8.43
C VAL A 4 19.72 19.71 7.44
N ASP A 5 19.49 19.34 6.19
CA ASP A 5 20.54 19.05 5.18
C ASP A 5 21.58 20.15 4.97
N ASN A 6 21.23 21.41 5.19
CA ASN A 6 22.15 22.57 5.09
C ASN A 6 22.91 22.85 6.38
N ASN A 7 22.93 21.93 7.36
CA ASN A 7 23.43 22.09 8.71
C ASN A 7 22.75 23.20 9.54
N GLU A 8 21.53 23.57 9.17
CA GLU A 8 20.70 24.47 9.94
C GLU A 8 20.12 23.77 11.16
N GLU A 9 20.25 24.38 12.33
CA GLU A 9 19.66 23.89 13.56
C GLU A 9 18.26 24.50 13.75
N ILE A 10 17.24 23.66 13.80
CA ILE A 10 15.87 24.05 14.12
C ILE A 10 15.58 23.62 15.57
N LEU A 11 15.51 24.58 16.47
CA LEU A 11 15.27 24.32 17.87
C LEU A 11 13.78 24.13 18.16
N GLY A 12 13.45 23.15 18.98
CA GLY A 12 12.11 22.88 19.45
C GLY A 12 12.11 22.24 20.83
N LYS A 13 11.03 22.42 21.59
CA LYS A 13 10.85 21.75 22.89
C LYS A 13 10.60 20.24 22.71
N CYS A 14 9.96 19.87 21.62
CA CYS A 14 9.66 18.48 21.25
C CYS A 14 9.89 18.30 19.76
N VAL A 15 10.21 17.06 19.36
CA VAL A 15 10.33 16.65 17.97
C VAL A 15 9.34 15.48 17.74
N ILE A 16 8.50 15.61 16.71
CA ILE A 16 7.54 14.57 16.31
C ILE A 16 8.04 13.97 15.00
N LEU A 17 8.30 12.67 15.01
CA LEU A 17 8.73 11.91 13.82
C LEU A 17 7.52 11.32 13.09
N THR A 18 7.35 11.73 11.84
CA THR A 18 6.28 11.25 10.94
C THR A 18 6.87 10.85 9.60
N THR A 19 7.87 9.97 9.64
CA THR A 19 8.76 9.63 8.52
C THR A 19 8.15 8.70 7.47
N GLY A 20 6.90 8.30 7.63
CA GLY A 20 6.24 7.39 6.70
C GLY A 20 7.03 6.09 6.51
N THR A 21 7.21 5.67 5.27
CA THR A 21 7.92 4.44 4.87
C THR A 21 9.27 4.73 4.22
N TYR A 22 9.93 5.84 4.59
CA TYR A 22 11.14 6.32 3.89
C TYR A 22 12.46 5.99 4.60
N LEU A 23 12.44 5.66 5.91
CA LEU A 23 13.68 5.41 6.67
C LEU A 23 14.38 4.14 6.19
N GLU A 24 15.60 4.30 5.63
CA GLU A 24 16.39 3.21 5.05
C GLU A 24 15.56 2.30 4.16
N SER A 25 14.63 2.90 3.41
CA SER A 25 13.61 2.19 2.67
C SER A 25 14.16 1.53 1.41
N ARG A 26 13.48 0.47 1.02
CA ARG A 26 13.68 -0.19 -0.26
C ARG A 26 12.36 -0.72 -0.80
N THR A 27 12.18 -0.65 -2.09
CA THR A 27 11.06 -1.28 -2.80
C THR A 27 11.46 -2.67 -3.26
N LEU A 28 10.51 -3.61 -3.18
CA LEU A 28 10.71 -5.01 -3.54
C LEU A 28 9.65 -5.43 -4.57
N ARG A 29 10.10 -6.10 -5.63
CA ARG A 29 9.23 -6.68 -6.66
C ARG A 29 9.82 -8.02 -7.10
N GLY A 30 9.16 -9.11 -6.73
CA GLY A 30 9.78 -10.43 -6.84
C GLY A 30 11.10 -10.47 -6.07
N HIS A 31 12.13 -11.02 -6.68
CA HIS A 31 13.46 -11.11 -6.09
C HIS A 31 14.33 -9.87 -6.33
N SER A 32 13.79 -8.85 -6.99
CA SER A 32 14.48 -7.58 -7.23
C SER A 32 14.18 -6.57 -6.14
N PHE A 33 15.16 -5.73 -5.82
CA PHE A 33 14.93 -4.58 -4.94
C PHE A 33 15.66 -3.34 -5.45
N LYS A 34 15.17 -2.18 -5.05
CA LYS A 34 15.82 -0.88 -5.24
C LYS A 34 15.86 -0.13 -3.92
N ILE A 35 16.95 0.59 -3.66
CA ILE A 35 17.08 1.47 -2.49
C ILE A 35 16.39 2.78 -2.84
N GLU A 36 15.13 2.86 -2.51
CA GLU A 36 14.27 4.00 -2.80
C GLU A 36 13.05 3.99 -1.85
N GLY A 37 12.38 5.12 -1.74
CA GLY A 37 11.05 5.22 -1.14
C GLY A 37 9.94 4.89 -2.14
N PRO A 38 8.66 5.05 -1.74
CA PRO A 38 7.52 4.90 -2.64
C PRO A 38 7.65 5.78 -3.88
N ASP A 39 7.13 5.30 -5.01
CA ASP A 39 7.07 6.02 -6.28
C ASP A 39 8.44 6.53 -6.81
N GLY A 40 9.51 5.79 -6.50
CA GLY A 40 10.86 6.12 -6.93
C GLY A 40 11.49 7.30 -6.20
N GLN A 41 10.90 7.77 -5.11
CA GLN A 41 11.45 8.85 -4.30
C GLN A 41 12.67 8.39 -3.52
N LYS A 42 13.48 9.34 -3.08
CA LYS A 42 14.70 9.03 -2.31
C LYS A 42 14.36 8.43 -0.95
N ALA A 43 15.09 7.36 -0.58
CA ALA A 43 15.11 6.87 0.79
C ALA A 43 15.77 7.90 1.72
N ALA A 44 15.30 7.98 2.96
CA ALA A 44 15.93 8.79 4.01
C ALA A 44 16.98 7.96 4.74
N HIS A 45 18.23 8.44 4.73
CA HIS A 45 19.36 7.76 5.32
C HIS A 45 19.87 8.47 6.59
N GLY A 46 20.48 7.71 7.49
CA GLY A 46 21.18 8.20 8.67
C GLY A 46 20.31 8.42 9.91
N LEU A 47 19.05 8.81 9.76
CA LEU A 47 18.17 9.04 10.91
C LEU A 47 17.91 7.77 11.72
N SER A 48 17.76 6.63 11.08
CA SER A 48 17.58 5.34 11.78
C SER A 48 18.75 5.01 12.69
N LYS A 49 19.99 5.30 12.25
CA LYS A 49 21.17 5.12 13.08
C LYS A 49 21.16 6.05 14.29
N GLN A 50 20.86 7.33 14.11
CA GLN A 50 20.77 8.29 15.20
C GLN A 50 19.72 7.91 16.24
N LEU A 51 18.55 7.44 15.79
CA LEU A 51 17.49 6.98 16.69
C LEU A 51 17.93 5.75 17.50
N ASN A 52 18.66 4.83 16.87
CA ASN A 52 19.23 3.69 17.57
C ASN A 52 20.31 4.10 18.58
N ASP A 53 21.18 5.05 18.22
CA ASP A 53 22.21 5.61 19.11
C ASP A 53 21.59 6.33 20.33
N LEU A 54 20.37 6.86 20.19
CA LEU A 54 19.58 7.42 21.29
C LEU A 54 18.86 6.35 22.14
N GLY A 55 19.06 5.06 21.86
CA GLY A 55 18.49 3.94 22.62
C GLY A 55 17.11 3.47 22.14
N LEU A 56 16.63 3.97 21.00
CA LEU A 56 15.37 3.50 20.42
C LEU A 56 15.59 2.16 19.70
N ASN A 57 14.73 1.19 19.99
CA ASN A 57 14.80 -0.12 19.35
C ASN A 57 14.18 -0.05 17.94
N ILE A 58 15.03 0.08 16.94
CA ILE A 58 14.63 0.18 15.54
C ILE A 58 14.45 -1.21 14.95
N ARG A 59 13.33 -1.43 14.25
CA ARG A 59 13.00 -2.68 13.57
C ARG A 59 12.62 -2.41 12.13
N ARG A 60 12.98 -3.34 11.26
CA ARG A 60 12.51 -3.30 9.88
C ARG A 60 11.08 -3.86 9.80
N LEU A 61 10.20 -3.07 9.20
CA LEU A 61 8.83 -3.48 8.90
C LEU A 61 8.64 -3.60 7.39
N LYS A 62 7.80 -4.52 6.97
CA LYS A 62 7.35 -4.69 5.58
C LYS A 62 5.94 -4.11 5.46
N THR A 63 5.70 -3.30 4.48
CA THR A 63 4.35 -2.94 4.03
C THR A 63 4.17 -3.33 2.57
N GLY A 64 2.94 -3.40 2.08
CA GLY A 64 2.64 -3.72 0.70
C GLY A 64 1.79 -2.63 0.05
N THR A 65 1.88 -2.54 -1.26
CA THR A 65 1.00 -1.71 -2.09
C THR A 65 0.50 -2.54 -3.27
N PRO A 66 -0.74 -2.32 -3.74
CA PRO A 66 -1.22 -2.95 -4.97
C PRO A 66 -0.66 -2.22 -6.20
N PRO A 67 -0.72 -2.86 -7.39
CA PRO A 67 -0.48 -2.16 -8.64
C PRO A 67 -1.50 -1.05 -8.85
N ARG A 68 -1.08 0.03 -9.52
CA ARG A 68 -1.98 1.04 -10.08
C ARG A 68 -2.39 0.58 -11.48
N ILE A 69 -3.65 0.75 -11.79
CA ILE A 69 -4.23 0.30 -13.06
C ILE A 69 -4.83 1.51 -13.75
N TYR A 70 -4.60 1.67 -15.05
CA TYR A 70 -5.25 2.73 -15.81
C TYR A 70 -6.77 2.51 -15.82
N ARG A 71 -7.51 3.56 -15.49
CA ARG A 71 -8.99 3.55 -15.39
C ARG A 71 -9.64 3.02 -16.66
N ASP A 72 -9.15 3.44 -17.82
CA ASP A 72 -9.70 3.07 -19.13
C ASP A 72 -9.49 1.58 -19.47
N SER A 73 -8.59 0.89 -18.76
CA SER A 73 -8.37 -0.54 -18.93
C SER A 73 -9.29 -1.41 -18.07
N VAL A 74 -10.12 -0.80 -17.21
CA VAL A 74 -10.96 -1.50 -16.25
C VAL A 74 -12.38 -1.69 -16.79
N ASP A 75 -12.87 -2.92 -16.80
CA ASP A 75 -14.25 -3.24 -17.13
C ASP A 75 -15.15 -3.15 -15.88
N PHE A 76 -15.62 -1.96 -15.57
CA PHE A 76 -16.47 -1.68 -14.42
C PHE A 76 -17.83 -2.41 -14.48
N SER A 77 -18.27 -2.88 -15.65
CA SER A 77 -19.55 -3.61 -15.78
C SER A 77 -19.54 -4.97 -15.06
N LYS A 78 -18.37 -5.48 -14.74
CA LYS A 78 -18.17 -6.75 -14.02
C LYS A 78 -18.10 -6.59 -12.50
N MET A 79 -18.30 -5.37 -12.01
CA MET A 79 -18.10 -5.03 -10.61
C MET A 79 -19.39 -4.53 -9.96
N GLU A 80 -19.51 -4.72 -8.66
CA GLU A 80 -20.60 -4.18 -7.88
C GLU A 80 -20.28 -2.72 -7.50
N VAL A 81 -21.19 -1.80 -7.83
CA VAL A 81 -21.04 -0.39 -7.48
C VAL A 81 -21.15 -0.22 -5.97
N GLN A 82 -20.19 0.47 -5.38
CA GLN A 82 -20.21 0.92 -3.99
C GLN A 82 -20.48 2.44 -3.98
N PRO A 83 -21.73 2.85 -3.79
CA PRO A 83 -22.08 4.26 -3.77
C PRO A 83 -21.58 4.91 -2.48
N GLY A 84 -21.56 6.24 -2.49
CA GLY A 84 -21.37 7.02 -1.28
C GLY A 84 -22.58 6.95 -0.34
N THR A 85 -22.70 7.92 0.53
CA THR A 85 -23.81 8.00 1.50
C THR A 85 -24.46 9.39 1.48
N ASP A 86 -25.76 9.43 1.73
CA ASP A 86 -26.50 10.67 1.98
C ASP A 86 -26.39 11.14 3.45
N ASP A 87 -25.77 10.33 4.31
CA ASP A 87 -25.52 10.69 5.69
C ASP A 87 -24.57 11.88 5.79
N LYS A 88 -24.81 12.77 6.72
CA LYS A 88 -23.93 13.89 7.03
C LYS A 88 -22.68 13.40 7.78
N LEU A 89 -21.81 12.68 7.09
CA LEU A 89 -20.58 12.15 7.64
C LEU A 89 -19.40 13.01 7.22
N ALA A 90 -18.51 13.29 8.15
CA ALA A 90 -17.26 14.00 7.91
C ALA A 90 -16.15 13.51 8.84
N PHE A 91 -14.91 13.67 8.42
CA PHE A 91 -13.72 13.35 9.22
C PHE A 91 -13.41 14.45 10.28
N SER A 92 -14.05 15.61 10.18
CA SER A 92 -13.85 16.74 11.10
C SER A 92 -15.17 17.20 11.69
N TYR A 93 -15.17 17.49 12.98
CA TYR A 93 -16.31 18.13 13.66
C TYR A 93 -16.55 19.59 13.21
N SER A 94 -15.59 20.19 12.50
CA SER A 94 -15.72 21.56 11.97
C SER A 94 -16.26 21.58 10.53
N THR A 95 -16.72 20.46 10.00
CA THR A 95 -17.29 20.38 8.66
C THR A 95 -18.75 20.76 8.69
N ASP A 96 -19.12 21.85 8.02
CA ASP A 96 -20.49 22.34 7.89
C ASP A 96 -21.10 22.05 6.51
N ILE A 97 -20.26 21.72 5.51
CA ILE A 97 -20.70 21.45 4.14
C ILE A 97 -20.40 19.99 3.81
N TYR A 98 -21.41 19.28 3.34
CA TYR A 98 -21.35 17.87 2.96
C TYR A 98 -21.56 17.74 1.45
N MET A 99 -20.83 16.82 0.85
CA MET A 99 -20.96 16.54 -0.58
C MET A 99 -22.22 15.71 -0.85
N ASP A 100 -23.05 16.14 -1.78
CA ASP A 100 -24.22 15.38 -2.22
C ASP A 100 -23.77 14.02 -2.77
N ILE A 101 -24.57 12.95 -2.55
CA ILE A 101 -24.24 11.59 -3.01
C ILE A 101 -23.95 11.52 -4.52
N LYS A 102 -24.66 12.31 -5.32
CA LYS A 102 -24.47 12.37 -6.79
C LYS A 102 -23.10 12.90 -7.20
N ASP A 103 -22.43 13.67 -6.33
CA ASP A 103 -21.14 14.30 -6.57
C ASP A 103 -19.99 13.50 -5.92
N GLN A 104 -20.32 12.45 -5.14
CA GLN A 104 -19.34 11.55 -4.54
C GLN A 104 -18.79 10.57 -5.56
N HIS A 105 -17.49 10.26 -5.42
CA HIS A 105 -16.84 9.30 -6.30
C HIS A 105 -17.28 7.87 -5.97
N LEU A 106 -17.57 7.10 -7.02
CA LEU A 106 -17.93 5.69 -6.86
C LEU A 106 -16.67 4.84 -6.64
N CYS A 107 -16.78 3.91 -5.73
CA CYS A 107 -15.89 2.76 -5.63
C CYS A 107 -16.59 1.52 -6.17
N TYR A 108 -15.84 0.46 -6.42
CA TYR A 108 -16.37 -0.76 -6.99
C TYR A 108 -15.82 -1.97 -6.23
N LEU A 109 -16.67 -2.95 -6.02
CA LEU A 109 -16.33 -4.21 -5.38
C LEU A 109 -16.16 -5.29 -6.43
N ILE A 110 -15.07 -6.03 -6.32
CA ILE A 110 -14.80 -7.23 -7.10
C ILE A 110 -14.14 -8.29 -6.20
N HIS A 111 -14.08 -9.51 -6.66
CA HIS A 111 -13.43 -10.61 -5.96
C HIS A 111 -12.37 -11.26 -6.83
N THR A 112 -11.35 -11.85 -6.20
CA THR A 112 -10.41 -12.71 -6.91
C THR A 112 -11.11 -13.89 -7.56
N SER A 113 -10.63 -14.31 -8.72
CA SER A 113 -11.07 -15.52 -9.41
C SER A 113 -10.25 -16.75 -9.00
N ASP A 114 -10.73 -17.95 -9.34
CA ASP A 114 -9.95 -19.19 -9.18
C ASP A 114 -8.65 -19.15 -10.00
N GLU A 115 -8.69 -18.51 -11.16
CA GLU A 115 -7.51 -18.35 -12.02
C GLU A 115 -6.47 -17.43 -11.35
N THR A 116 -6.90 -16.31 -10.76
CA THR A 116 -6.02 -15.44 -9.95
C THR A 116 -5.38 -16.23 -8.81
N LYS A 117 -6.19 -17.01 -8.06
CA LYS A 117 -5.70 -17.86 -6.97
C LYS A 117 -4.66 -18.86 -7.48
N LYS A 118 -4.94 -19.53 -8.58
CA LYS A 118 -4.03 -20.49 -9.22
C LYS A 118 -2.70 -19.85 -9.62
N ILE A 119 -2.75 -18.71 -10.32
CA ILE A 119 -1.54 -17.98 -10.74
C ILE A 119 -0.67 -17.62 -9.54
N ILE A 120 -1.27 -17.13 -8.46
CA ILE A 120 -0.55 -16.77 -7.24
C ILE A 120 0.11 -18.00 -6.60
N VAL A 121 -0.65 -19.10 -6.44
CA VAL A 121 -0.13 -20.33 -5.82
C VAL A 121 1.03 -20.92 -6.62
N GLU A 122 0.93 -20.96 -7.94
CA GLU A 122 1.96 -21.48 -8.83
C GLU A 122 3.24 -20.63 -8.87
N ASN A 123 3.17 -19.38 -8.41
CA ASN A 123 4.27 -18.43 -8.44
C ASN A 123 4.69 -17.92 -7.06
N LEU A 124 4.23 -18.53 -5.96
CA LEU A 124 4.50 -18.08 -4.60
C LEU A 124 6.00 -17.84 -4.33
N GLU A 125 6.85 -18.76 -4.76
CA GLU A 125 8.30 -18.67 -4.56
C GLU A 125 8.95 -17.50 -5.31
N LYS A 126 8.28 -16.94 -6.31
CA LYS A 126 8.76 -15.76 -7.04
C LYS A 126 8.43 -14.46 -6.32
N SER A 127 7.53 -14.46 -5.34
CA SER A 127 7.23 -13.28 -4.54
C SER A 127 8.38 -12.93 -3.61
N ALA A 128 8.57 -11.65 -3.32
CA ALA A 128 9.58 -11.24 -2.36
C ALA A 128 9.31 -11.82 -0.96
N MET A 129 8.03 -11.98 -0.60
CA MET A 129 7.61 -12.47 0.70
C MET A 129 7.91 -13.95 0.90
N TYR A 130 7.52 -14.81 -0.03
CA TYR A 130 7.68 -16.27 0.06
C TYR A 130 8.99 -16.78 -0.55
N GLY A 131 9.62 -15.97 -1.39
CA GLY A 131 10.97 -16.24 -1.94
C GLY A 131 12.13 -15.90 -1.00
N GLY A 132 11.85 -15.49 0.25
CA GLY A 132 12.88 -15.24 1.27
C GLY A 132 13.67 -13.94 1.10
N VAL A 133 13.20 -13.00 0.27
CA VAL A 133 13.88 -11.71 0.04
C VAL A 133 13.50 -10.66 1.08
N VAL A 134 12.30 -10.78 1.67
CA VAL A 134 11.79 -9.84 2.66
C VAL A 134 12.49 -10.03 3.99
N GLU A 135 13.23 -9.02 4.41
CA GLU A 135 13.69 -8.89 5.79
C GLU A 135 12.67 -8.07 6.59
N GLY A 136 12.25 -8.61 7.72
CA GLY A 136 11.34 -7.94 8.63
C GLY A 136 9.95 -8.59 8.69
N ILE A 137 9.11 -8.02 9.53
CA ILE A 137 7.78 -8.55 9.84
C ILE A 137 6.73 -7.63 9.26
N GLY A 138 5.73 -8.19 8.59
CA GLY A 138 4.55 -7.43 8.16
C GLY A 138 3.72 -6.99 9.37
N PRO A 139 3.18 -5.76 9.38
CA PRO A 139 2.19 -5.35 10.36
C PRO A 139 0.99 -6.31 10.33
N ARG A 140 0.36 -6.52 11.50
CA ARG A 140 -0.74 -7.51 11.67
C ARG A 140 -1.86 -7.35 10.63
N TYR A 141 -2.18 -6.12 10.26
CA TYR A 141 -3.33 -5.80 9.40
C TYR A 141 -2.95 -5.38 7.98
N CYS A 142 -1.74 -5.73 7.50
CA CYS A 142 -1.30 -5.46 6.14
C CYS A 142 -0.89 -6.75 5.41
N PRO A 143 -1.81 -7.73 5.23
CA PRO A 143 -1.51 -8.93 4.47
C PRO A 143 -1.47 -8.60 2.98
N SER A 144 -0.49 -9.15 2.27
CA SER A 144 -0.51 -9.18 0.81
C SER A 144 -1.59 -10.14 0.30
N ILE A 145 -1.90 -10.08 -0.98
CA ILE A 145 -2.85 -11.04 -1.56
C ILE A 145 -2.33 -12.46 -1.45
N GLU A 146 -1.02 -12.68 -1.58
CA GLU A 146 -0.38 -13.97 -1.36
C GLU A 146 -0.60 -14.47 0.08
N ASP A 147 -0.44 -13.58 1.07
CA ASP A 147 -0.72 -13.90 2.48
C ASP A 147 -2.18 -14.30 2.70
N LYS A 148 -3.12 -13.61 2.04
CA LYS A 148 -4.55 -13.92 2.16
C LYS A 148 -4.84 -15.30 1.59
N ILE A 149 -4.31 -15.62 0.42
CA ILE A 149 -4.52 -16.91 -0.25
C ILE A 149 -3.91 -18.06 0.53
N VAL A 150 -2.73 -17.89 1.11
CA VAL A 150 -2.07 -18.93 1.90
C VAL A 150 -2.72 -19.12 3.26
N LYS A 151 -2.95 -18.02 3.99
CA LYS A 151 -3.46 -18.08 5.38
C LYS A 151 -4.96 -18.36 5.47
N PHE A 152 -5.72 -18.02 4.43
CA PHE A 152 -7.17 -18.24 4.35
C PHE A 152 -7.51 -19.05 3.12
N SER A 153 -6.82 -20.19 2.98
CA SER A 153 -6.95 -21.10 1.84
C SER A 153 -8.33 -21.74 1.69
N ASP A 154 -9.09 -21.79 2.79
CA ASP A 154 -10.48 -22.23 2.88
C ASP A 154 -11.45 -21.27 2.21
N LYS A 155 -11.06 -20.01 1.99
CA LYS A 155 -11.89 -19.04 1.27
C LYS A 155 -11.77 -19.26 -0.24
N GLU A 156 -12.92 -19.36 -0.89
CA GLU A 156 -12.98 -19.48 -2.35
C GLU A 156 -12.41 -18.24 -3.04
N ARG A 157 -12.73 -17.05 -2.51
CA ARG A 157 -12.36 -15.76 -3.11
C ARG A 157 -12.12 -14.68 -2.07
N HIS A 158 -11.32 -13.69 -2.43
CA HIS A 158 -11.00 -12.53 -1.60
C HIS A 158 -11.58 -11.25 -2.20
N GLN A 159 -12.17 -10.45 -1.35
CA GLN A 159 -12.76 -9.16 -1.69
C GLN A 159 -11.69 -8.12 -1.99
N LEU A 160 -11.94 -7.33 -3.05
CA LEU A 160 -11.10 -6.23 -3.51
C LEU A 160 -11.97 -5.02 -3.79
N PHE A 161 -11.45 -3.82 -3.52
CA PHE A 161 -12.10 -2.59 -3.92
C PHE A 161 -11.29 -1.87 -4.98
N VAL A 162 -11.96 -1.40 -6.02
CA VAL A 162 -11.39 -0.53 -7.04
C VAL A 162 -11.80 0.89 -6.70
N GLU A 163 -10.83 1.71 -6.38
CA GLU A 163 -11.02 3.07 -5.87
C GLU A 163 -10.33 4.08 -6.80
N PRO A 164 -10.94 5.23 -7.09
CA PRO A 164 -10.22 6.30 -7.77
C PRO A 164 -9.08 6.79 -6.88
N GLU A 165 -7.87 6.85 -7.43
CA GLU A 165 -6.69 7.30 -6.68
C GLU A 165 -6.73 8.83 -6.47
N SER A 166 -7.20 9.54 -7.46
CA SER A 166 -7.43 10.98 -7.45
C SER A 166 -8.41 11.37 -8.55
N VAL A 167 -9.00 12.54 -8.45
CA VAL A 167 -9.81 13.15 -9.53
C VAL A 167 -8.97 13.57 -10.71
N GLU A 168 -7.67 13.81 -10.51
CA GLU A 168 -6.73 14.29 -11.52
C GLU A 168 -5.93 13.17 -12.18
N LEU A 169 -5.95 11.96 -11.60
CA LEU A 169 -5.19 10.83 -12.10
C LEU A 169 -6.08 9.84 -12.85
N ASP A 170 -5.59 9.36 -13.98
CA ASP A 170 -6.26 8.31 -14.77
C ASP A 170 -5.99 6.90 -14.22
N THR A 171 -5.63 6.81 -12.95
CA THR A 171 -5.33 5.53 -12.28
C THR A 171 -6.33 5.21 -11.18
N VAL A 172 -6.53 3.93 -10.97
CA VAL A 172 -7.31 3.36 -9.87
C VAL A 172 -6.42 2.56 -8.93
N TYR A 173 -6.76 2.62 -7.66
CA TYR A 173 -6.14 1.84 -6.59
C TYR A 173 -6.92 0.56 -6.39
N LEU A 174 -6.22 -0.58 -6.39
CA LEU A 174 -6.84 -1.89 -6.19
C LEU A 174 -6.66 -2.34 -4.75
N GLN A 175 -7.49 -1.81 -3.86
CA GLN A 175 -7.39 -2.09 -2.43
C GLN A 175 -7.62 -3.57 -2.14
N GLY A 176 -6.75 -4.13 -1.30
CA GLY A 176 -6.80 -5.54 -0.94
C GLY A 176 -5.94 -6.43 -1.81
N PHE A 177 -5.34 -5.91 -2.89
CA PHE A 177 -4.47 -6.64 -3.83
C PHE A 177 -2.99 -6.29 -3.68
N SER A 178 -2.57 -5.82 -2.51
CA SER A 178 -1.14 -5.60 -2.24
C SER A 178 -0.35 -6.86 -2.54
N THR A 179 0.73 -6.73 -3.29
CA THR A 179 1.51 -7.88 -3.75
C THR A 179 3.00 -7.58 -3.79
N SER A 180 3.81 -8.61 -3.66
CA SER A 180 5.25 -8.59 -3.86
C SER A 180 5.70 -9.47 -5.03
N MET A 181 4.76 -9.92 -5.87
CA MET A 181 5.04 -10.70 -7.07
C MET A 181 5.85 -9.91 -8.10
N PRO A 182 6.63 -10.58 -8.97
CA PRO A 182 7.26 -9.92 -10.10
C PRO A 182 6.21 -9.45 -11.12
N GLU A 183 6.58 -8.47 -11.92
CA GLU A 183 5.67 -7.78 -12.84
C GLU A 183 4.97 -8.71 -13.82
N ASP A 184 5.70 -9.67 -14.39
CA ASP A 184 5.16 -10.64 -15.34
C ASP A 184 4.08 -11.55 -14.75
N VAL A 185 4.13 -11.78 -13.43
CA VAL A 185 3.10 -12.50 -12.69
C VAL A 185 1.94 -11.58 -12.37
N GLN A 186 2.21 -10.35 -11.91
CA GLN A 186 1.16 -9.37 -11.63
C GLN A 186 0.26 -9.09 -12.85
N LEU A 187 0.84 -9.04 -14.06
CA LEU A 187 0.08 -8.85 -15.30
C LEU A 187 -0.87 -10.02 -15.63
N LYS A 188 -0.62 -11.20 -15.08
CA LYS A 188 -1.47 -12.39 -15.28
C LYS A 188 -2.54 -12.53 -14.21
N MET A 189 -2.29 -11.96 -13.04
CA MET A 189 -3.20 -12.02 -11.88
C MET A 189 -4.47 -11.23 -12.12
#